data_d4ecc000f260a7241025b183721755be
#
_entry.id   d4ecc000f260a7241025b183721755be
#
_cell.length_a   1.000
_cell.length_b   1.000
_cell.length_c   1.000
_cell.angle_alpha   90.00
_cell.angle_beta   90.00
_cell.angle_gamma   90.00
#
_symmetry.space_group_name_H-M   'P 1'
#
loop_
_entity.id
_entity.type
_entity.pdbx_description
1 polymer ?
#
loop_
_entity_poly.entity_id
_entity_poly.type
_entity_poly.pdbx_seq_one_letter_code
_entity_poly.pdbx_strand_id
1 'polypeptide(L)'
;MMAENGNYNTDTYNSIASNPVGILKLQSGETMTNVFNGRVDLRLDIMKGLTFTTTNGVDYYDGKSYSFSSKRVGTKSGMGNNDTYRLMLQSSNNLTYTGSWNDHHLTATAVYEVTSSETRTMGITGNNLLTEGVGWWNVGMASSRDANNGYEQWALMSGVARVMYNFKDRYMLTGTFRADGSSRFAKKKWGYFPSIAAAWTLSNEDFMKDVSSVQDIKLRASYGIVGSQAISPYATMGLMSATAYNFGTNSNFTGYWANDIATPELTWEKTKQFDLGLEFSLFDRRLNFSVDYFYKRTTDALLKRSIPGYVGGNSFWVNDGEISNRGIDLSVTARIMQNDRFQWTSTLNGTYLKNRVERLSGGENDFINGSSPAAGMVDYATIIKPGEAIGTFWGYEWTGLDENGHDTYTDVDGNQMIDGGDRKVIGKANPDFTLGWNNSLSYKNWDLNLFFNGSFGAKRLNLVRYTMASAEGNSRFVTLADAYLKGFDKIGSSATYPSLTEGGNNLQPVSTKWLENADFLRLENISLSYTFPKKTTGFADLRLTFSCQNLFTITGYKGMDPAGTTFSNSSVDVDAGIVTWEPILPQEHSHSVSG
;
A
#
# COMPACT_ATOMS: atom_id res chain seq x y z
N MET A 1 23.63 21.60 -20.33
CA MET A 1 24.86 22.07 -21.00
C MET A 1 26.02 21.85 -20.06
N MET A 2 27.22 21.56 -20.56
CA MET A 2 28.44 21.50 -19.73
C MET A 2 28.95 22.92 -19.49
N ALA A 3 29.41 23.19 -18.27
CA ALA A 3 30.14 24.39 -17.95
C ALA A 3 31.59 24.33 -18.52
N GLU A 4 32.27 25.44 -18.66
CA GLU A 4 33.65 25.53 -19.20
C GLU A 4 34.68 24.67 -18.44
N ASN A 5 34.43 24.42 -17.15
CA ASN A 5 35.25 23.53 -16.30
C ASN A 5 34.96 22.03 -16.48
N GLY A 6 34.15 21.64 -17.48
CA GLY A 6 33.77 20.25 -17.76
C GLY A 6 32.75 19.63 -16.80
N ASN A 7 32.22 20.43 -15.88
CA ASN A 7 31.11 19.99 -15.01
C ASN A 7 29.78 20.22 -15.73
N TYR A 8 28.75 19.45 -15.33
CA TYR A 8 27.40 19.75 -15.78
C TYR A 8 26.90 21.00 -15.05
N ASN A 9 26.34 21.95 -15.80
CA ASN A 9 25.75 23.14 -15.21
C ASN A 9 24.67 22.71 -14.22
N THR A 10 24.94 22.87 -12.94
CA THR A 10 23.92 22.98 -11.92
C THR A 10 23.38 24.41 -12.07
N ASP A 11 22.09 24.52 -12.16
CA ASP A 11 21.37 25.75 -12.46
C ASP A 11 21.99 27.00 -11.82
N THR A 12 22.10 28.07 -12.60
CA THR A 12 22.61 29.36 -12.16
C THR A 12 21.70 30.06 -11.14
N TYR A 13 20.49 29.53 -10.92
CA TYR A 13 19.46 30.11 -10.04
C TYR A 13 19.28 29.44 -8.68
N ASN A 14 20.25 28.78 -8.10
CA ASN A 14 20.19 28.05 -6.82
C ASN A 14 20.06 26.51 -6.93
N SER A 15 21.06 25.95 -7.19
CA SER A 15 21.78 24.68 -6.96
C SER A 15 21.15 23.51 -6.16
N ILE A 16 19.84 23.27 -6.18
CA ILE A 16 19.30 22.01 -5.64
C ILE A 16 18.98 21.00 -6.75
N ALA A 17 18.65 21.46 -7.94
CA ALA A 17 18.40 20.58 -9.06
C ALA A 17 19.70 20.19 -9.76
N SER A 18 20.18 18.99 -9.52
CA SER A 18 21.26 18.41 -10.31
C SER A 18 20.84 18.30 -11.78
N ASN A 19 21.79 18.52 -12.69
CA ASN A 19 21.51 18.44 -14.12
C ASN A 19 21.05 17.03 -14.51
N PRO A 20 19.84 16.82 -15.09
CA PRO A 20 19.32 15.49 -15.38
C PRO A 20 20.21 14.68 -16.34
N VAL A 21 20.85 15.34 -17.31
CA VAL A 21 21.78 14.66 -18.23
C VAL A 21 23.06 14.25 -17.50
N GLY A 22 23.49 15.07 -16.55
CA GLY A 22 24.63 14.75 -15.69
C GLY A 22 24.32 13.54 -14.80
N ILE A 23 23.13 13.51 -14.17
CA ILE A 23 22.66 12.38 -13.36
C ILE A 23 22.71 11.09 -14.20
N LEU A 24 22.05 11.07 -15.34
CA LEU A 24 21.98 9.90 -16.21
C LEU A 24 23.36 9.39 -16.70
N LYS A 25 24.36 10.26 -16.79
CA LYS A 25 25.69 9.89 -17.28
C LYS A 25 26.72 9.60 -16.18
N LEU A 26 26.54 10.17 -15.01
CA LEU A 26 27.57 10.19 -13.95
C LEU A 26 27.09 9.62 -12.61
N GLN A 27 25.84 9.23 -12.53
CA GLN A 27 25.35 8.33 -11.50
C GLN A 27 25.17 6.94 -12.11
N SER A 28 25.58 5.94 -11.39
CA SER A 28 25.40 4.55 -11.78
C SER A 28 25.02 3.72 -10.56
N GLY A 29 24.24 2.69 -10.79
CA GLY A 29 23.84 1.73 -9.77
C GLY A 29 23.62 0.37 -10.42
N GLU A 30 23.85 -0.66 -9.65
CA GLU A 30 23.60 -2.04 -10.02
C GLU A 30 22.90 -2.73 -8.86
N THR A 31 21.82 -3.44 -9.14
CA THR A 31 21.16 -4.28 -8.14
C THR A 31 21.14 -5.71 -8.67
N MET A 32 21.73 -6.59 -7.89
CA MET A 32 21.75 -8.03 -8.17
C MET A 32 20.89 -8.72 -7.10
N THR A 33 19.94 -9.51 -7.54
CA THR A 33 19.04 -10.24 -6.63
C THR A 33 19.03 -11.71 -7.02
N ASN A 34 19.44 -12.56 -6.06
CA ASN A 34 19.34 -14.01 -6.18
C ASN A 34 18.20 -14.48 -5.28
N VAL A 35 17.22 -15.14 -5.86
CA VAL A 35 16.08 -15.72 -5.12
C VAL A 35 16.03 -17.21 -5.41
N PHE A 36 15.97 -17.99 -4.33
CA PHE A 36 15.73 -19.42 -4.42
C PHE A 36 14.54 -19.78 -3.56
N ASN A 37 13.47 -20.29 -4.19
CA ASN A 37 12.29 -20.80 -3.53
C ASN A 37 12.21 -22.30 -3.79
N GLY A 38 12.32 -23.07 -2.73
CA GLY A 38 12.25 -24.53 -2.75
C GLY A 38 11.07 -25.02 -1.92
N ARG A 39 10.34 -26.03 -2.43
CA ARG A 39 9.25 -26.65 -1.70
C ARG A 39 9.27 -28.16 -1.93
N VAL A 40 9.07 -28.91 -0.83
CA VAL A 40 8.92 -30.37 -0.85
C VAL A 40 7.62 -30.72 -0.16
N ASP A 41 6.75 -31.39 -0.90
CA ASP A 41 5.48 -31.93 -0.39
C ASP A 41 5.57 -33.46 -0.35
N LEU A 42 5.34 -34.02 0.83
CA LEU A 42 5.23 -35.45 1.02
C LEU A 42 3.82 -35.79 1.50
N ARG A 43 3.15 -36.67 0.78
CA ARG A 43 1.80 -37.16 1.11
C ARG A 43 1.85 -38.64 1.45
N LEU A 44 1.23 -38.98 2.56
CA LEU A 44 1.06 -40.34 3.02
C LEU A 44 -0.42 -40.62 3.25
N ASP A 45 -0.99 -41.51 2.50
CA ASP A 45 -2.34 -42.02 2.71
C ASP A 45 -2.26 -43.16 3.75
N ILE A 46 -2.61 -42.83 5.02
CA ILE A 46 -2.44 -43.73 6.19
C ILE A 46 -3.47 -44.84 6.13
N MET A 47 -4.73 -44.49 5.83
CA MET A 47 -5.82 -45.42 5.63
C MET A 47 -6.91 -44.74 4.81
N LYS A 48 -7.98 -45.48 4.43
CA LYS A 48 -9.07 -44.93 3.64
C LYS A 48 -9.66 -43.65 4.30
N GLY A 49 -9.54 -42.55 3.61
CA GLY A 49 -10.02 -41.27 4.06
C GLY A 49 -9.08 -40.50 5.00
N LEU A 50 -7.98 -41.08 5.50
CA LEU A 50 -7.01 -40.37 6.37
C LEU A 50 -5.68 -40.19 5.67
N THR A 51 -5.33 -38.91 5.42
CA THR A 51 -4.12 -38.52 4.72
C THR A 51 -3.28 -37.58 5.60
N PHE A 52 -1.99 -37.84 5.67
CA PHE A 52 -1.02 -36.92 6.24
C PHE A 52 -0.23 -36.27 5.10
N THR A 53 -0.09 -34.95 5.15
CA THR A 53 0.71 -34.18 4.20
C THR A 53 1.66 -33.28 4.95
N THR A 54 2.94 -33.36 4.66
CA THR A 54 3.94 -32.42 5.14
C THR A 54 4.50 -31.62 3.99
N THR A 55 4.46 -30.29 4.15
CA THR A 55 5.00 -29.30 3.21
C THR A 55 6.14 -28.59 3.88
N ASN A 56 7.33 -28.65 3.30
CA ASN A 56 8.50 -27.97 3.81
C ASN A 56 9.04 -27.03 2.75
N GLY A 57 9.14 -25.76 3.09
CA GLY A 57 9.55 -24.67 2.23
C GLY A 57 10.81 -23.98 2.70
N VAL A 58 11.60 -23.52 1.76
CA VAL A 58 12.74 -22.63 1.96
C VAL A 58 12.64 -21.47 0.99
N ASP A 59 12.71 -20.26 1.52
CA ASP A 59 12.84 -19.04 0.74
C ASP A 59 14.16 -18.38 1.10
N TYR A 60 15.04 -18.34 0.13
CA TYR A 60 16.35 -17.70 0.22
C TYR A 60 16.39 -16.46 -0.65
N TYR A 61 16.85 -15.35 -0.10
CA TYR A 61 17.05 -14.09 -0.77
C TYR A 61 18.45 -13.54 -0.48
N ASP A 62 19.20 -13.20 -1.52
CA ASP A 62 20.49 -12.51 -1.46
C ASP A 62 20.44 -11.33 -2.42
N GLY A 63 20.30 -10.13 -1.88
CA GLY A 63 20.22 -8.88 -2.61
C GLY A 63 21.45 -8.03 -2.39
N LYS A 64 22.09 -7.58 -3.47
CA LYS A 64 23.25 -6.69 -3.45
C LYS A 64 22.92 -5.46 -4.26
N SER A 65 23.13 -4.29 -3.67
CA SER A 65 22.89 -3.01 -4.33
C SER A 65 24.14 -2.15 -4.25
N TYR A 66 24.58 -1.71 -5.40
CA TYR A 66 25.75 -0.87 -5.58
C TYR A 66 25.32 0.47 -6.14
N SER A 67 25.89 1.55 -5.64
CA SER A 67 25.61 2.89 -6.13
C SER A 67 26.88 3.74 -6.20
N PHE A 68 26.93 4.60 -7.19
CA PHE A 68 27.99 5.58 -7.36
C PHE A 68 27.43 6.91 -7.85
N SER A 69 27.93 8.02 -7.30
CA SER A 69 27.58 9.38 -7.70
C SER A 69 28.85 10.22 -7.81
N SER A 70 29.02 10.86 -8.97
CA SER A 70 30.17 11.75 -9.22
C SER A 70 29.96 13.13 -8.57
N LYS A 71 31.06 13.73 -8.08
CA LYS A 71 31.06 15.14 -7.63
C LYS A 71 30.70 16.16 -8.72
N ARG A 72 30.72 15.74 -10.00
CA ARG A 72 30.34 16.60 -11.14
C ARG A 72 28.85 16.82 -11.27
N VAL A 73 28.01 16.05 -10.56
CA VAL A 73 26.54 16.22 -10.48
C VAL A 73 26.07 16.64 -9.11
N GLY A 74 26.94 16.67 -8.13
CA GLY A 74 26.65 17.08 -6.75
C GLY A 74 27.80 17.84 -6.14
N THR A 75 27.75 18.06 -4.84
CA THR A 75 28.83 18.71 -4.11
C THR A 75 29.95 17.74 -3.70
N LYS A 76 29.66 16.45 -3.68
CA LYS A 76 30.54 15.38 -3.22
C LYS A 76 30.35 14.13 -4.10
N SER A 77 31.44 13.39 -4.33
CA SER A 77 31.34 12.04 -4.85
C SER A 77 30.89 11.09 -3.74
N GLY A 78 30.08 10.10 -4.09
CA GLY A 78 29.58 9.13 -3.14
C GLY A 78 29.54 7.72 -3.73
N MET A 79 29.67 6.72 -2.87
CA MET A 79 29.43 5.32 -3.21
C MET A 79 28.67 4.62 -2.08
N GLY A 80 27.91 3.60 -2.42
CA GLY A 80 27.22 2.76 -1.47
C GLY A 80 27.18 1.32 -1.92
N ASN A 81 27.41 0.39 -0.99
CA ASN A 81 27.26 -1.05 -1.18
C ASN A 81 26.37 -1.56 -0.06
N ASN A 82 25.25 -2.16 -0.41
CA ASN A 82 24.30 -2.73 0.56
C ASN A 82 24.03 -4.17 0.20
N ASP A 83 24.22 -5.04 1.19
CA ASP A 83 23.93 -6.48 1.10
C ASP A 83 22.77 -6.81 2.02
N THR A 84 21.80 -7.57 1.53
CA THR A 84 20.67 -8.08 2.30
C THR A 84 20.55 -9.57 2.07
N TYR A 85 20.71 -10.31 3.14
CA TYR A 85 20.49 -11.75 3.18
C TYR A 85 19.21 -12.05 3.95
N ARG A 86 18.32 -12.89 3.43
CA ARG A 86 17.16 -13.40 4.16
C ARG A 86 16.98 -14.88 3.89
N LEU A 87 16.80 -15.64 4.98
CA LEU A 87 16.43 -17.03 4.93
C LEU A 87 15.12 -17.22 5.69
N MET A 88 14.10 -17.75 5.04
CA MET A 88 12.85 -18.15 5.67
C MET A 88 12.63 -19.65 5.48
N LEU A 89 12.35 -20.32 6.58
CA LEU A 89 12.03 -21.74 6.62
C LEU A 89 10.59 -21.92 7.10
N GLN A 90 9.85 -22.76 6.42
CA GLN A 90 8.47 -23.08 6.76
C GLN A 90 8.24 -24.58 6.74
N SER A 91 7.53 -25.09 7.74
CA SER A 91 7.06 -26.47 7.80
C SER A 91 5.57 -26.47 8.17
N SER A 92 4.74 -27.11 7.35
CA SER A 92 3.30 -27.29 7.57
C SER A 92 2.95 -28.76 7.52
N ASN A 93 2.39 -29.27 8.59
CA ASN A 93 2.04 -30.68 8.77
C ASN A 93 0.53 -30.81 8.94
N ASN A 94 -0.12 -31.44 7.97
CA ASN A 94 -1.56 -31.53 7.85
C ASN A 94 -2.03 -32.96 7.99
N LEU A 95 -2.91 -33.23 8.92
CA LEU A 95 -3.63 -34.49 9.03
C LEU A 95 -5.08 -34.26 8.64
N THR A 96 -5.53 -34.85 7.55
CA THR A 96 -6.88 -34.66 7.01
C THR A 96 -7.61 -36.00 6.94
N TYR A 97 -8.79 -36.02 7.54
CA TYR A 97 -9.76 -37.11 7.39
C TYR A 97 -10.90 -36.65 6.49
N THR A 98 -11.25 -37.47 5.50
CA THR A 98 -12.41 -37.25 4.61
C THR A 98 -13.26 -38.51 4.59
N GLY A 99 -14.51 -38.39 5.01
CA GLY A 99 -15.48 -39.46 5.05
C GLY A 99 -16.78 -39.06 4.35
N SER A 100 -17.36 -40.04 3.66
CA SER A 100 -18.67 -39.88 3.03
C SER A 100 -19.55 -41.09 3.33
N TRP A 101 -20.77 -40.87 3.82
CA TRP A 101 -21.75 -41.91 4.10
C TRP A 101 -23.15 -41.40 3.75
N ASN A 102 -23.81 -42.10 2.82
CA ASN A 102 -25.04 -41.63 2.22
C ASN A 102 -24.89 -40.16 1.72
N ASP A 103 -25.76 -39.29 2.21
CA ASP A 103 -25.81 -37.86 1.84
C ASP A 103 -24.88 -36.97 2.74
N HIS A 104 -24.07 -37.59 3.58
CA HIS A 104 -23.21 -36.86 4.51
C HIS A 104 -21.74 -36.87 4.04
N HIS A 105 -21.12 -35.72 4.00
CA HIS A 105 -19.69 -35.55 3.71
C HIS A 105 -19.02 -34.79 4.85
N LEU A 106 -17.98 -35.38 5.42
CA LEU A 106 -17.21 -34.79 6.50
C LEU A 106 -15.74 -34.68 6.10
N THR A 107 -15.17 -33.48 6.28
CA THR A 107 -13.72 -33.28 6.23
C THR A 107 -13.26 -32.67 7.55
N ALA A 108 -12.34 -33.33 8.23
CA ALA A 108 -11.71 -32.84 9.44
C ALA A 108 -10.21 -32.71 9.22
N THR A 109 -9.63 -31.56 9.53
CA THR A 109 -8.21 -31.28 9.32
C THR A 109 -7.59 -30.71 10.59
N ALA A 110 -6.45 -31.28 10.99
CA ALA A 110 -5.57 -30.72 12.01
C ALA A 110 -4.25 -30.31 11.34
N VAL A 111 -3.78 -29.10 11.64
CA VAL A 111 -2.56 -28.54 11.05
C VAL A 111 -1.64 -28.06 12.16
N TYR A 112 -0.36 -28.33 12.01
CA TYR A 112 0.72 -27.76 12.81
C TYR A 112 1.71 -27.08 11.87
N GLU A 113 1.96 -25.78 12.07
CA GLU A 113 2.83 -24.96 11.22
C GLU A 113 3.91 -24.28 12.06
N VAL A 114 5.11 -24.22 11.51
CA VAL A 114 6.21 -23.40 12.04
C VAL A 114 6.84 -22.63 10.90
N THR A 115 7.03 -21.34 11.12
CA THR A 115 7.77 -20.46 10.21
C THR A 115 8.84 -19.73 11.01
N SER A 116 10.06 -19.68 10.49
CA SER A 116 11.14 -18.85 11.03
C SER A 116 11.78 -18.05 9.91
N SER A 117 12.17 -16.83 10.22
CA SER A 117 12.84 -15.94 9.27
C SER A 117 14.01 -15.27 9.96
N GLU A 118 15.13 -15.24 9.25
CA GLU A 118 16.34 -14.53 9.64
C GLU A 118 16.72 -13.56 8.53
N THR A 119 17.00 -12.29 8.88
CA THR A 119 17.46 -11.27 7.94
C THR A 119 18.75 -10.66 8.47
N ARG A 120 19.75 -10.58 7.62
CA ARG A 120 21.01 -9.87 7.89
C ARG A 120 21.19 -8.79 6.84
N THR A 121 21.58 -7.62 7.29
CA THR A 121 21.90 -6.49 6.40
C THR A 121 23.29 -5.99 6.69
N MET A 122 24.00 -5.58 5.66
CA MET A 122 25.29 -4.87 5.77
C MET A 122 25.30 -3.73 4.76
N GLY A 123 25.64 -2.54 5.23
CA GLY A 123 25.77 -1.36 4.39
C GLY A 123 27.13 -0.70 4.60
N ILE A 124 27.76 -0.29 3.51
CA ILE A 124 28.99 0.51 3.54
C ILE A 124 28.78 1.70 2.61
N THR A 125 28.97 2.91 3.11
CA THR A 125 28.95 4.13 2.32
C THR A 125 30.29 4.84 2.38
N GLY A 126 30.67 5.47 1.28
CA GLY A 126 31.87 6.28 1.19
C GLY A 126 31.61 7.61 0.50
N ASN A 127 32.15 8.70 1.05
CA ASN A 127 31.99 10.03 0.49
C ASN A 127 33.35 10.66 0.22
N ASN A 128 33.39 11.63 -0.70
CA ASN A 128 34.60 12.35 -1.15
C ASN A 128 35.70 11.37 -1.59
N LEU A 129 35.44 10.64 -2.67
CA LEU A 129 36.40 9.71 -3.26
C LEU A 129 37.64 10.48 -3.80
N LEU A 130 38.82 9.99 -3.49
CA LEU A 130 40.09 10.53 -4.02
C LEU A 130 40.18 10.41 -5.54
N THR A 131 39.57 9.33 -6.09
CA THR A 131 39.42 9.13 -7.52
C THR A 131 38.05 8.50 -7.81
N GLU A 132 37.36 9.03 -8.82
CA GLU A 132 36.04 8.54 -9.22
C GLU A 132 36.11 7.32 -10.15
N GLY A 133 37.31 7.03 -10.70
CA GLY A 133 37.53 5.92 -11.60
C GLY A 133 37.32 4.52 -10.97
N VAL A 134 37.28 4.44 -9.64
CA VAL A 134 36.99 3.19 -8.93
C VAL A 134 35.50 2.87 -8.80
N GLY A 135 34.63 3.84 -9.09
CA GLY A 135 33.18 3.67 -8.92
C GLY A 135 32.83 3.23 -7.49
N TRP A 136 32.07 2.16 -7.37
CA TRP A 136 31.68 1.55 -6.06
C TRP A 136 32.60 0.42 -5.58
N TRP A 137 33.69 0.09 -6.32
CA TRP A 137 34.50 -1.10 -6.03
C TRP A 137 35.52 -0.93 -4.90
N ASN A 138 35.85 0.29 -4.51
CA ASN A 138 36.86 0.52 -3.48
C ASN A 138 36.50 1.66 -2.53
N VAL A 139 35.81 1.33 -1.44
CA VAL A 139 35.48 2.28 -0.38
C VAL A 139 36.72 2.85 0.32
N GLY A 140 37.87 2.16 0.22
CA GLY A 140 39.15 2.65 0.76
C GLY A 140 39.58 3.99 0.18
N MET A 141 39.11 4.36 -1.00
CA MET A 141 39.39 5.66 -1.64
C MET A 141 38.51 6.81 -1.14
N ALA A 142 37.52 6.53 -0.27
CA ALA A 142 36.68 7.57 0.32
C ALA A 142 37.36 8.22 1.53
N SER A 143 37.29 9.56 1.64
CA SER A 143 37.79 10.29 2.79
C SER A 143 36.91 10.18 4.03
N SER A 144 35.61 9.95 3.83
CA SER A 144 34.66 9.66 4.90
C SER A 144 33.95 8.33 4.58
N ARG A 145 33.90 7.44 5.56
CA ARG A 145 33.32 6.10 5.43
C ARG A 145 32.38 5.87 6.58
N ASP A 146 31.26 5.21 6.29
CA ASP A 146 30.30 4.75 7.27
C ASP A 146 29.93 3.31 6.97
N ALA A 147 29.77 2.51 8.02
CA ALA A 147 29.41 1.10 7.90
C ALA A 147 28.35 0.78 8.94
N ASN A 148 27.32 0.09 8.51
CA ASN A 148 26.23 -0.39 9.36
C ASN A 148 25.95 -1.87 9.10
N ASN A 149 25.42 -2.53 10.10
CA ASN A 149 24.91 -3.88 9.97
C ASN A 149 23.63 -4.05 10.80
N GLY A 150 22.79 -4.96 10.37
CA GLY A 150 21.56 -5.30 11.06
C GLY A 150 21.34 -6.80 11.11
N TYR A 151 20.64 -7.24 12.14
CA TYR A 151 20.22 -8.62 12.34
C TYR A 151 18.80 -8.64 12.88
N GLU A 152 17.92 -9.37 12.20
CA GLU A 152 16.54 -9.56 12.63
C GLU A 152 16.17 -11.04 12.53
N GLN A 153 15.48 -11.55 13.55
CA GLN A 153 14.95 -12.90 13.57
C GLN A 153 13.55 -12.90 14.18
N TRP A 154 12.66 -13.68 13.58
CA TRP A 154 11.34 -13.95 14.15
C TRP A 154 10.88 -15.37 13.83
N ALA A 155 9.98 -15.86 14.65
CA ALA A 155 9.34 -17.15 14.46
C ALA A 155 7.85 -17.07 14.78
N LEU A 156 7.08 -17.90 14.07
CA LEU A 156 5.64 -18.08 14.24
C LEU A 156 5.35 -19.57 14.32
N MET A 157 4.57 -19.98 15.31
CA MET A 157 4.08 -21.35 15.46
C MET A 157 2.55 -21.32 15.51
N SER A 158 1.91 -22.21 14.76
CA SER A 158 0.46 -22.23 14.60
C SER A 158 -0.10 -23.63 14.74
N GLY A 159 -1.22 -23.74 15.43
CA GLY A 159 -2.06 -24.93 15.47
C GLY A 159 -3.45 -24.62 14.92
N VAL A 160 -3.95 -25.43 14.00
CA VAL A 160 -5.28 -25.24 13.38
C VAL A 160 -6.07 -26.54 13.47
N ALA A 161 -7.34 -26.43 13.86
CA ALA A 161 -8.33 -27.50 13.74
C ALA A 161 -9.52 -26.99 12.91
N ARG A 162 -9.89 -27.73 11.89
CA ARG A 162 -11.01 -27.38 10.99
C ARG A 162 -11.90 -28.58 10.75
N VAL A 163 -13.20 -28.35 10.82
CA VAL A 163 -14.23 -29.35 10.48
C VAL A 163 -15.15 -28.73 9.46
N MET A 164 -15.37 -29.43 8.35
CA MET A 164 -16.29 -29.08 7.28
C MET A 164 -17.30 -30.23 7.14
N TYR A 165 -18.56 -29.88 7.23
CA TYR A 165 -19.65 -30.81 7.08
C TYR A 165 -20.60 -30.35 5.98
N ASN A 166 -20.96 -31.27 5.09
CA ASN A 166 -21.91 -31.04 4.00
C ASN A 166 -22.99 -32.14 4.05
N PHE A 167 -24.24 -31.70 4.02
CA PHE A 167 -25.39 -32.59 4.00
C PHE A 167 -26.21 -32.34 2.73
N LYS A 168 -26.35 -33.39 1.91
CA LYS A 168 -27.12 -33.43 0.65
C LYS A 168 -26.69 -32.34 -0.37
N ASP A 169 -25.45 -31.81 -0.29
CA ASP A 169 -25.02 -30.66 -1.06
C ASP A 169 -25.96 -29.43 -0.95
N ARG A 170 -26.74 -29.38 0.14
CA ARG A 170 -27.66 -28.28 0.46
C ARG A 170 -27.18 -27.47 1.63
N TYR A 171 -26.77 -28.13 2.70
CA TYR A 171 -26.38 -27.48 3.96
C TYR A 171 -24.90 -27.74 4.24
N MET A 172 -24.14 -26.67 4.31
CA MET A 172 -22.69 -26.73 4.57
C MET A 172 -22.40 -25.96 5.86
N LEU A 173 -21.63 -26.59 6.74
CA LEU A 173 -21.15 -25.98 7.98
C LEU A 173 -19.64 -26.14 8.09
N THR A 174 -18.93 -25.07 8.42
CA THR A 174 -17.49 -25.09 8.65
C THR A 174 -17.19 -24.45 10.00
N GLY A 175 -16.46 -25.15 10.85
CA GLY A 175 -15.88 -24.60 12.08
C GLY A 175 -14.37 -24.65 12.00
N THR A 176 -13.67 -23.56 12.39
CA THR A 176 -12.22 -23.50 12.44
C THR A 176 -11.78 -22.86 13.75
N PHE A 177 -10.76 -23.44 14.36
CA PHE A 177 -10.05 -22.86 15.51
C PHE A 177 -8.56 -22.78 15.18
N ARG A 178 -7.97 -21.60 15.34
CA ARG A 178 -6.55 -21.34 15.11
C ARG A 178 -5.93 -20.73 16.36
N ALA A 179 -4.75 -21.23 16.74
CA ALA A 179 -3.92 -20.67 17.80
C ALA A 179 -2.54 -20.38 17.22
N ASP A 180 -2.09 -19.12 17.32
CA ASP A 180 -0.82 -18.64 16.80
C ASP A 180 0.05 -18.08 17.92
N GLY A 181 1.32 -18.51 17.98
CA GLY A 181 2.33 -18.00 18.89
C GLY A 181 3.45 -17.29 18.14
N SER A 182 3.62 -16.00 18.37
CA SER A 182 4.61 -15.16 17.71
C SER A 182 5.74 -14.74 18.64
N SER A 183 6.98 -14.82 18.16
CA SER A 183 8.16 -14.31 18.87
C SER A 183 8.26 -12.78 18.89
N ARG A 184 7.46 -12.07 18.06
CA ARG A 184 7.44 -10.59 18.02
C ARG A 184 6.86 -9.99 19.29
N PHE A 185 5.99 -10.73 20.01
CA PHE A 185 5.44 -10.34 21.30
C PHE A 185 6.30 -10.87 22.45
N ALA A 186 6.61 -10.01 23.43
CA ALA A 186 7.46 -10.39 24.55
C ALA A 186 6.77 -11.36 25.52
N LYS A 187 5.61 -10.96 26.10
CA LYS A 187 4.88 -11.74 27.09
C LYS A 187 3.66 -12.45 26.53
N LYS A 188 2.77 -11.72 25.82
CA LYS A 188 1.49 -12.24 25.32
C LYS A 188 1.63 -12.79 23.90
N LYS A 189 2.38 -13.86 23.75
CA LYS A 189 2.76 -14.44 22.44
C LYS A 189 1.61 -15.09 21.70
N TRP A 190 0.61 -15.64 22.42
CA TRP A 190 -0.45 -16.46 21.84
C TRP A 190 -1.71 -15.65 21.52
N GLY A 191 -2.23 -15.83 20.31
CA GLY A 191 -3.53 -15.39 19.83
C GLY A 191 -4.44 -16.57 19.49
N TYR A 192 -5.76 -16.42 19.70
CA TYR A 192 -6.76 -17.46 19.43
C TYR A 192 -7.83 -16.90 18.49
N PHE A 193 -8.09 -17.62 17.41
CA PHE A 193 -8.86 -17.14 16.28
C PHE A 193 -9.91 -18.18 15.83
N PRO A 194 -11.07 -18.26 16.52
CA PRO A 194 -12.18 -19.09 16.10
C PRO A 194 -12.92 -18.51 14.90
N SER A 195 -13.50 -19.37 14.06
CA SER A 195 -14.43 -18.97 13.00
C SER A 195 -15.49 -20.07 12.75
N ILE A 196 -16.66 -19.62 12.31
CA ILE A 196 -17.76 -20.45 11.87
C ILE A 196 -18.34 -19.90 10.57
N ALA A 197 -18.70 -20.79 9.65
CA ALA A 197 -19.37 -20.42 8.40
C ALA A 197 -20.46 -21.44 8.09
N ALA A 198 -21.58 -20.95 7.57
CA ALA A 198 -22.67 -21.76 7.08
C ALA A 198 -23.03 -21.35 5.65
N ALA A 199 -23.44 -22.32 4.83
CA ALA A 199 -23.97 -22.05 3.51
C ALA A 199 -25.18 -22.96 3.24
N TRP A 200 -26.14 -22.38 2.53
CA TRP A 200 -27.34 -23.06 2.11
C TRP A 200 -27.53 -22.91 0.60
N THR A 201 -27.51 -24.03 -0.13
CA THR A 201 -27.78 -24.08 -1.57
C THR A 201 -29.27 -24.28 -1.79
N LEU A 202 -29.99 -23.15 -1.89
CA LEU A 202 -31.45 -23.15 -2.03
C LEU A 202 -31.91 -23.82 -3.34
N SER A 203 -31.12 -23.68 -4.40
CA SER A 203 -31.42 -24.30 -5.71
C SER A 203 -31.50 -25.82 -5.67
N ASN A 204 -30.87 -26.46 -4.65
CA ASN A 204 -30.94 -27.92 -4.48
C ASN A 204 -32.16 -28.39 -3.68
N GLU A 205 -33.02 -27.46 -3.22
CA GLU A 205 -34.23 -27.79 -2.49
C GLU A 205 -35.34 -28.28 -3.41
N ASP A 206 -36.22 -29.15 -2.90
CA ASP A 206 -37.26 -29.76 -3.70
C ASP A 206 -38.28 -28.75 -4.24
N PHE A 207 -38.55 -27.67 -3.50
CA PHE A 207 -39.45 -26.58 -3.92
C PHE A 207 -38.88 -25.69 -5.03
N MET A 208 -37.58 -25.80 -5.33
CA MET A 208 -36.92 -25.03 -6.40
C MET A 208 -36.81 -25.78 -7.72
N LYS A 209 -37.11 -27.08 -7.75
CA LYS A 209 -36.93 -27.95 -8.94
C LYS A 209 -37.70 -27.48 -10.16
N ASP A 210 -38.87 -26.86 -9.94
CA ASP A 210 -39.76 -26.41 -11.02
C ASP A 210 -39.45 -24.97 -11.49
N VAL A 211 -38.47 -24.30 -10.88
CA VAL A 211 -38.09 -22.93 -11.22
C VAL A 211 -36.97 -22.93 -12.26
N SER A 212 -37.32 -23.10 -13.53
CA SER A 212 -36.36 -23.25 -14.63
C SER A 212 -35.50 -22.01 -14.91
N SER A 213 -35.99 -20.82 -14.58
CA SER A 213 -35.23 -19.55 -14.81
C SER A 213 -34.09 -19.33 -13.84
N VAL A 214 -34.02 -20.10 -12.76
CA VAL A 214 -33.02 -19.97 -11.70
C VAL A 214 -32.21 -21.25 -11.65
N GLN A 215 -30.91 -21.18 -11.92
CA GLN A 215 -30.04 -22.35 -11.91
C GLN A 215 -29.34 -22.54 -10.57
N ASP A 216 -28.86 -21.46 -9.96
CA ASP A 216 -28.18 -21.53 -8.68
C ASP A 216 -28.64 -20.40 -7.77
N ILE A 217 -28.99 -20.72 -6.52
CA ILE A 217 -29.10 -19.75 -5.42
C ILE A 217 -28.36 -20.32 -4.23
N LYS A 218 -27.39 -19.59 -3.71
CA LYS A 218 -26.63 -19.96 -2.52
C LYS A 218 -26.54 -18.79 -1.56
N LEU A 219 -26.99 -19.00 -0.34
CA LEU A 219 -26.85 -18.08 0.78
C LEU A 219 -25.64 -18.50 1.62
N ARG A 220 -24.82 -17.56 2.01
CA ARG A 220 -23.62 -17.77 2.86
C ARG A 220 -23.63 -16.80 4.02
N ALA A 221 -23.25 -17.29 5.20
CA ALA A 221 -23.01 -16.46 6.36
C ALA A 221 -21.75 -16.94 7.07
N SER A 222 -20.90 -16.00 7.50
CA SER A 222 -19.71 -16.34 8.28
C SER A 222 -19.46 -15.33 9.38
N TYR A 223 -18.85 -15.81 10.47
CA TYR A 223 -18.30 -15.00 11.52
C TYR A 223 -16.97 -15.59 11.98
N GLY A 224 -15.95 -14.72 12.10
CA GLY A 224 -14.64 -15.17 12.52
C GLY A 224 -13.80 -14.06 13.14
N ILE A 225 -12.73 -14.48 13.79
CA ILE A 225 -11.71 -13.58 14.35
C ILE A 225 -10.40 -13.86 13.63
N VAL A 226 -9.72 -12.81 13.18
CA VAL A 226 -8.39 -12.86 12.55
C VAL A 226 -7.43 -12.03 13.39
N GLY A 227 -6.21 -12.53 13.57
CA GLY A 227 -5.14 -11.81 14.28
C GLY A 227 -4.15 -11.17 13.32
N SER A 228 -3.61 -10.03 13.72
CA SER A 228 -2.47 -9.38 13.06
C SER A 228 -1.32 -9.17 14.06
N GLN A 229 -0.09 -9.39 13.58
CA GLN A 229 1.16 -9.15 14.31
C GLN A 229 2.01 -8.10 13.57
N ALA A 230 1.40 -7.09 12.98
CA ALA A 230 2.04 -6.11 12.10
C ALA A 230 2.96 -5.14 12.85
N ILE A 231 3.92 -5.68 13.61
CA ILE A 231 5.03 -4.96 14.25
C ILE A 231 6.37 -5.56 13.82
N SER A 232 7.41 -4.74 13.82
CA SER A 232 8.77 -5.22 13.55
C SER A 232 9.24 -6.19 14.65
N PRO A 233 10.15 -7.12 14.34
CA PRO A 233 10.86 -7.89 15.37
C PRO A 233 11.45 -6.94 16.42
N TYR A 234 11.42 -7.37 17.68
CA TYR A 234 11.94 -6.59 18.83
C TYR A 234 11.21 -5.29 19.17
N ALA A 235 10.14 -4.90 18.46
CA ALA A 235 9.39 -3.66 18.70
C ALA A 235 8.82 -3.54 20.14
N THR A 236 8.64 -4.66 20.84
CA THR A 236 8.22 -4.70 22.25
C THR A 236 9.34 -4.45 23.25
N MET A 237 10.59 -4.43 22.78
CA MET A 237 11.79 -4.19 23.59
C MET A 237 12.17 -2.71 23.44
N GLY A 238 12.53 -2.05 24.52
CA GLY A 238 13.07 -0.71 24.45
C GLY A 238 14.45 -0.74 23.78
N LEU A 239 14.52 -0.33 22.51
CA LEU A 239 15.78 -0.29 21.77
C LEU A 239 16.54 0.99 22.08
N MET A 240 17.86 0.89 22.16
CA MET A 240 18.74 2.01 22.33
C MET A 240 19.45 2.33 21.01
N SER A 241 19.58 3.62 20.72
CA SER A 241 20.36 4.12 19.59
C SER A 241 21.63 4.79 20.09
N ALA A 242 22.73 4.58 19.34
CA ALA A 242 23.96 5.28 19.60
C ALA A 242 23.87 6.72 19.08
N THR A 243 24.45 7.67 19.80
CA THR A 243 24.55 9.07 19.40
C THR A 243 25.94 9.60 19.73
N ALA A 244 26.42 10.57 18.95
CA ALA A 244 27.64 11.26 19.28
C ALA A 244 27.36 12.34 20.34
N TYR A 245 28.12 12.35 21.42
CA TYR A 245 28.05 13.35 22.46
C TYR A 245 29.38 14.10 22.51
N ASN A 246 29.30 15.42 22.48
CA ASN A 246 30.51 16.28 22.48
C ASN A 246 30.68 16.91 23.86
N PHE A 247 31.73 16.51 24.58
CA PHE A 247 32.12 17.07 25.88
C PHE A 247 33.27 18.12 25.76
N GLY A 248 33.32 18.86 24.69
CA GLY A 248 34.31 19.92 24.49
C GLY A 248 34.86 19.96 23.07
N THR A 249 35.86 20.82 22.85
CA THR A 249 36.52 20.97 21.57
C THR A 249 37.32 19.71 21.21
N ASN A 250 36.91 18.92 20.26
CA ASN A 250 37.58 17.78 19.66
C ASN A 250 37.40 16.38 20.30
N SER A 251 36.39 16.14 21.13
CA SER A 251 36.17 14.79 21.65
C SER A 251 34.69 14.34 21.48
N ASN A 252 34.47 13.52 20.47
CA ASN A 252 33.20 12.86 20.27
C ASN A 252 33.17 11.55 21.08
N PHE A 253 32.28 11.46 22.05
CA PHE A 253 32.03 10.24 22.80
C PHE A 253 30.74 9.57 22.26
N THR A 254 30.77 8.26 22.16
CA THR A 254 29.54 7.51 21.84
C THR A 254 28.67 7.45 23.08
N GLY A 255 27.52 8.10 23.01
CA GLY A 255 26.44 7.99 23.99
C GLY A 255 25.36 7.05 23.51
N TYR A 256 24.47 6.65 24.42
CA TYR A 256 23.30 5.84 24.10
C TYR A 256 22.06 6.51 24.65
N TRP A 257 20.99 6.47 23.90
CA TRP A 257 19.68 6.97 24.34
C TRP A 257 18.58 6.00 23.96
N ALA A 258 17.49 6.00 24.72
CA ALA A 258 16.34 5.17 24.41
C ALA A 258 15.62 5.74 23.17
N ASN A 259 15.56 4.96 22.10
CA ASN A 259 14.85 5.36 20.88
C ASN A 259 13.34 5.15 21.03
N ASP A 260 12.96 3.99 21.57
CA ASP A 260 11.58 3.62 21.81
C ASP A 260 11.40 3.11 23.25
N ILE A 261 10.22 3.30 23.82
CA ILE A 261 9.86 2.76 25.14
C ILE A 261 9.44 1.30 25.01
N ALA A 262 9.94 0.45 25.93
CA ALA A 262 9.55 -0.95 26.00
C ALA A 262 8.06 -1.13 26.29
N THR A 263 7.39 -2.02 25.54
CA THR A 263 5.97 -2.33 25.71
C THR A 263 5.74 -3.84 25.76
N PRO A 264 6.21 -4.53 26.83
CA PRO A 264 6.21 -5.99 26.90
C PRO A 264 4.81 -6.62 26.96
N GLU A 265 3.78 -5.85 27.30
CA GLU A 265 2.38 -6.30 27.38
C GLU A 265 1.65 -6.24 26.03
N LEU A 266 2.32 -5.78 24.98
CA LEU A 266 1.75 -5.72 23.62
C LEU A 266 1.29 -7.10 23.17
N THR A 267 0.14 -7.15 22.50
CA THR A 267 -0.49 -8.39 22.05
C THR A 267 -1.07 -8.24 20.64
N TRP A 268 -1.64 -9.31 20.14
CA TRP A 268 -2.27 -9.40 18.83
C TRP A 268 -3.39 -8.37 18.65
N GLU A 269 -3.36 -7.67 17.55
CA GLU A 269 -4.52 -6.97 17.02
C GLU A 269 -5.55 -8.00 16.55
N LYS A 270 -6.84 -7.76 16.82
CA LYS A 270 -7.92 -8.70 16.51
C LYS A 270 -8.97 -8.03 15.63
N THR A 271 -9.24 -8.62 14.50
CA THR A 271 -10.35 -8.22 13.62
C THR A 271 -11.46 -9.26 13.70
N LYS A 272 -12.61 -8.84 14.21
CA LYS A 272 -13.86 -9.60 14.19
C LYS A 272 -14.56 -9.28 12.87
N GLN A 273 -14.91 -10.30 12.11
CA GLN A 273 -15.53 -10.13 10.79
C GLN A 273 -16.83 -10.92 10.73
N PHE A 274 -17.87 -10.28 10.23
CA PHE A 274 -19.14 -10.88 9.83
C PHE A 274 -19.35 -10.66 8.34
N ASP A 275 -19.72 -11.72 7.62
CA ASP A 275 -20.01 -11.67 6.20
C ASP A 275 -21.36 -12.36 5.94
N LEU A 276 -22.16 -11.75 5.05
CA LEU A 276 -23.39 -12.32 4.52
C LEU A 276 -23.37 -12.19 3.01
N GLY A 277 -23.39 -13.34 2.32
CA GLY A 277 -23.28 -13.41 0.87
C GLY A 277 -24.47 -14.11 0.22
N LEU A 278 -24.87 -13.60 -0.92
CA LEU A 278 -25.85 -14.20 -1.81
C LEU A 278 -25.25 -14.36 -3.21
N GLU A 279 -25.22 -15.59 -3.69
CA GLU A 279 -24.88 -15.92 -5.07
C GLU A 279 -26.13 -16.42 -5.79
N PHE A 280 -26.34 -15.96 -7.02
CA PHE A 280 -27.39 -16.51 -7.84
C PHE A 280 -27.08 -16.45 -9.34
N SER A 281 -27.57 -17.45 -10.07
CA SER A 281 -27.38 -17.59 -11.51
C SER A 281 -28.73 -17.71 -12.19
N LEU A 282 -28.94 -16.90 -13.24
CA LEU A 282 -30.21 -16.83 -13.98
C LEU A 282 -30.00 -17.11 -15.46
N PHE A 283 -31.06 -17.54 -16.14
CA PHE A 283 -31.15 -17.70 -17.60
C PHE A 283 -30.04 -18.59 -18.17
N ASP A 284 -29.95 -19.83 -17.71
CA ASP A 284 -28.90 -20.79 -18.08
C ASP A 284 -27.50 -20.27 -17.81
N ARG A 285 -27.32 -19.65 -16.61
CA ARG A 285 -26.07 -19.02 -16.16
C ARG A 285 -25.59 -17.90 -17.08
N ARG A 286 -26.49 -17.27 -17.84
CA ARG A 286 -26.14 -16.07 -18.62
C ARG A 286 -25.88 -14.88 -17.74
N LEU A 287 -26.54 -14.81 -16.59
CA LEU A 287 -26.40 -13.74 -15.62
C LEU A 287 -26.05 -14.35 -14.26
N ASN A 288 -24.86 -14.05 -13.78
CA ASN A 288 -24.37 -14.51 -12.48
C ASN A 288 -24.12 -13.29 -11.60
N PHE A 289 -24.63 -13.34 -10.36
CA PHE A 289 -24.47 -12.32 -9.35
C PHE A 289 -23.81 -12.90 -8.10
N SER A 290 -22.94 -12.12 -7.47
CA SER A 290 -22.54 -12.28 -6.09
C SER A 290 -22.66 -10.93 -5.40
N VAL A 291 -23.35 -10.90 -4.28
CA VAL A 291 -23.48 -9.73 -3.41
C VAL A 291 -23.06 -10.15 -2.02
N ASP A 292 -22.07 -9.49 -1.47
CA ASP A 292 -21.54 -9.78 -0.15
C ASP A 292 -21.57 -8.51 0.70
N TYR A 293 -22.27 -8.55 1.82
CA TYR A 293 -22.18 -7.54 2.87
C TYR A 293 -21.15 -7.99 3.88
N PHE A 294 -20.23 -7.11 4.24
CA PHE A 294 -19.25 -7.36 5.27
C PHE A 294 -19.21 -6.27 6.34
N TYR A 295 -18.94 -6.70 7.56
CA TYR A 295 -18.65 -5.84 8.69
C TYR A 295 -17.42 -6.35 9.44
N LYS A 296 -16.37 -5.55 9.47
CA LYS A 296 -15.10 -5.83 10.16
C LYS A 296 -14.92 -4.85 11.29
N ARG A 297 -14.59 -5.33 12.49
CA ARG A 297 -14.22 -4.49 13.63
C ARG A 297 -12.87 -4.95 14.17
N THR A 298 -11.88 -4.11 13.99
CA THR A 298 -10.54 -4.29 14.55
C THR A 298 -10.51 -3.69 15.95
N THR A 299 -10.08 -4.47 16.92
CA THR A 299 -9.89 -4.08 18.32
C THR A 299 -8.43 -4.30 18.68
N ASP A 300 -7.95 -3.60 19.69
CA ASP A 300 -6.56 -3.67 20.12
C ASP A 300 -5.60 -3.31 18.97
N ALA A 301 -5.95 -2.32 18.14
CA ALA A 301 -5.15 -1.92 16.97
C ALA A 301 -3.70 -1.61 17.38
N LEU A 302 -2.76 -2.10 16.59
CA LEU A 302 -1.33 -1.88 16.82
C LEU A 302 -0.93 -0.52 16.26
N LEU A 303 -0.86 0.49 17.13
CA LEU A 303 -0.56 1.86 16.77
C LEU A 303 0.75 2.33 17.42
N LYS A 304 1.47 3.20 16.71
CA LYS A 304 2.68 3.85 17.22
C LYS A 304 2.33 5.27 17.66
N ARG A 305 2.43 5.55 18.97
CA ARG A 305 2.18 6.88 19.55
C ARG A 305 3.49 7.63 19.76
N SER A 306 3.55 8.87 19.31
CA SER A 306 4.66 9.76 19.58
C SER A 306 4.58 10.30 21.02
N ILE A 307 5.72 10.50 21.63
CA ILE A 307 5.86 11.10 22.95
C ILE A 307 6.85 12.26 22.90
N PRO A 308 6.71 13.26 23.79
CA PRO A 308 7.68 14.32 23.90
C PRO A 308 9.08 13.77 24.23
N GLY A 309 10.11 14.23 23.54
CA GLY A 309 11.48 13.69 23.66
C GLY A 309 12.10 13.79 25.07
N TYR A 310 11.58 14.68 25.93
CA TYR A 310 12.04 14.79 27.33
C TYR A 310 11.63 13.62 28.23
N VAL A 311 10.72 12.75 27.75
CA VAL A 311 10.29 11.53 28.48
C VAL A 311 11.30 10.39 28.34
N GLY A 312 12.26 10.50 27.44
CA GLY A 312 13.30 9.49 27.25
C GLY A 312 12.99 8.47 26.14
N GLY A 313 12.35 8.91 25.07
CA GLY A 313 12.06 8.14 23.85
C GLY A 313 11.29 9.01 22.88
N ASN A 314 11.14 8.57 21.62
CA ASN A 314 10.37 9.30 20.60
C ASN A 314 8.95 8.76 20.44
N SER A 315 8.78 7.47 20.70
CA SER A 315 7.52 6.78 20.44
C SER A 315 7.43 5.44 21.17
N PHE A 316 6.25 4.87 21.19
CA PHE A 316 6.02 3.51 21.70
C PHE A 316 4.85 2.85 20.96
N TRP A 317 4.89 1.54 20.88
CA TRP A 317 3.79 0.74 20.36
C TRP A 317 2.73 0.50 21.45
N VAL A 318 1.47 0.54 21.07
CA VAL A 318 0.35 0.30 21.98
C VAL A 318 -0.76 -0.45 21.24
N ASN A 319 -1.46 -1.33 21.97
CA ASN A 319 -2.74 -1.84 21.54
C ASN A 319 -3.80 -0.79 21.87
N ASP A 320 -4.12 0.06 20.91
CA ASP A 320 -5.00 1.19 21.10
C ASP A 320 -5.98 1.35 19.96
N GLY A 321 -7.18 1.73 20.33
CA GLY A 321 -8.21 2.06 19.35
C GLY A 321 -8.99 0.89 18.80
N GLU A 322 -10.10 1.28 18.21
CA GLU A 322 -11.02 0.41 17.50
C GLU A 322 -11.35 1.03 16.14
N ILE A 323 -11.31 0.21 15.10
CA ILE A 323 -11.55 0.64 13.74
C ILE A 323 -12.61 -0.27 13.13
N SER A 324 -13.60 0.30 12.46
CA SER A 324 -14.59 -0.47 11.72
C SER A 324 -14.47 -0.25 10.22
N ASN A 325 -14.76 -1.31 9.49
CA ASN A 325 -14.90 -1.30 8.04
C ASN A 325 -16.19 -2.04 7.70
N ARG A 326 -17.09 -1.40 6.97
CA ARG A 326 -18.33 -2.02 6.49
C ARG A 326 -18.55 -1.69 5.03
N GLY A 327 -19.11 -2.63 4.32
CA GLY A 327 -19.28 -2.40 2.90
C GLY A 327 -20.09 -3.48 2.21
N ILE A 328 -20.20 -3.31 0.92
CA ILE A 328 -20.87 -4.24 0.02
C ILE A 328 -19.94 -4.50 -1.17
N ASP A 329 -19.66 -5.76 -1.42
CA ASP A 329 -19.02 -6.23 -2.63
C ASP A 329 -20.06 -6.76 -3.60
N LEU A 330 -20.01 -6.32 -4.85
CA LEU A 330 -20.87 -6.74 -5.94
C LEU A 330 -20.02 -7.30 -7.08
N SER A 331 -20.38 -8.48 -7.55
CA SER A 331 -19.84 -9.04 -8.80
C SER A 331 -21.00 -9.46 -9.69
N VAL A 332 -20.99 -8.97 -10.94
CA VAL A 332 -22.00 -9.29 -11.95
C VAL A 332 -21.29 -9.74 -13.21
N THR A 333 -21.52 -10.98 -13.62
CA THR A 333 -21.05 -11.51 -14.91
C THR A 333 -22.23 -11.77 -15.81
N ALA A 334 -22.28 -11.09 -16.94
CA ALA A 334 -23.32 -11.23 -17.96
C ALA A 334 -22.72 -11.77 -19.26
N ARG A 335 -23.23 -12.92 -19.74
CA ARG A 335 -23.02 -13.40 -21.10
C ARG A 335 -24.07 -12.76 -21.99
N ILE A 336 -23.76 -11.56 -22.50
CA ILE A 336 -24.71 -10.70 -23.22
C ILE A 336 -25.09 -11.34 -24.55
N MET A 337 -24.09 -11.90 -25.24
CA MET A 337 -24.31 -12.61 -26.49
C MET A 337 -23.41 -13.85 -26.57
N GLN A 338 -24.00 -14.97 -26.99
CA GLN A 338 -23.25 -16.22 -27.17
C GLN A 338 -23.84 -16.96 -28.37
N ASN A 339 -23.15 -16.89 -29.49
CA ASN A 339 -23.42 -17.68 -30.68
C ASN A 339 -22.10 -18.12 -31.32
N ASP A 340 -22.16 -18.96 -32.35
CA ASP A 340 -20.98 -19.57 -32.99
C ASP A 340 -19.98 -18.54 -33.58
N ARG A 341 -20.41 -17.33 -33.83
CA ARG A 341 -19.60 -16.29 -34.48
C ARG A 341 -19.20 -15.16 -33.57
N PHE A 342 -20.04 -14.85 -32.57
CA PHE A 342 -19.85 -13.71 -31.69
C PHE A 342 -20.16 -14.10 -30.24
N GLN A 343 -19.24 -13.83 -29.36
CA GLN A 343 -19.39 -13.99 -27.93
C GLN A 343 -19.05 -12.67 -27.23
N TRP A 344 -19.89 -12.23 -26.31
CA TRP A 344 -19.65 -11.08 -25.50
C TRP A 344 -19.98 -11.40 -24.05
N THR A 345 -18.94 -11.37 -23.21
CA THR A 345 -19.06 -11.49 -21.75
C THR A 345 -18.62 -10.18 -21.12
N SER A 346 -19.44 -9.66 -20.22
CA SER A 346 -19.15 -8.47 -19.43
C SER A 346 -19.17 -8.82 -17.96
N THR A 347 -18.10 -8.47 -17.23
CA THR A 347 -17.99 -8.67 -15.78
C THR A 347 -17.77 -7.33 -15.10
N LEU A 348 -18.65 -6.97 -14.20
CA LEU A 348 -18.60 -5.77 -13.38
C LEU A 348 -18.36 -6.18 -11.94
N ASN A 349 -17.31 -5.64 -11.32
CA ASN A 349 -17.02 -5.77 -9.89
C ASN A 349 -17.07 -4.38 -9.26
N GLY A 350 -17.70 -4.25 -8.11
CA GLY A 350 -17.79 -2.99 -7.40
C GLY A 350 -17.71 -3.22 -5.90
N THR A 351 -16.98 -2.35 -5.20
CA THR A 351 -16.91 -2.34 -3.75
C THR A 351 -17.30 -0.97 -3.23
N TYR A 352 -18.28 -0.94 -2.36
CA TYR A 352 -18.57 0.22 -1.52
C TYR A 352 -18.00 -0.03 -0.13
N LEU A 353 -17.15 0.89 0.37
CA LEU A 353 -16.46 0.76 1.64
C LEU A 353 -16.64 2.01 2.49
N LYS A 354 -17.02 1.83 3.74
CA LYS A 354 -16.98 2.88 4.77
C LYS A 354 -16.07 2.45 5.91
N ASN A 355 -14.94 3.14 6.04
CA ASN A 355 -13.98 3.02 7.14
C ASN A 355 -14.30 4.05 8.23
N ARG A 356 -14.11 3.70 9.51
CA ARG A 356 -14.27 4.61 10.64
C ARG A 356 -13.41 4.19 11.82
N VAL A 357 -12.75 5.15 12.44
CA VAL A 357 -12.15 5.02 13.77
C VAL A 357 -13.27 5.14 14.78
N GLU A 358 -13.54 4.09 15.55
CA GLU A 358 -14.64 4.06 16.51
C GLU A 358 -14.20 4.64 17.85
N ARG A 359 -12.96 4.37 18.28
CA ARG A 359 -12.46 4.78 19.59
C ARG A 359 -10.92 4.81 19.61
N LEU A 360 -10.37 5.76 20.38
CA LEU A 360 -8.98 5.78 20.86
C LEU A 360 -8.98 5.85 22.40
N SER A 361 -7.87 5.47 23.06
CA SER A 361 -7.78 5.37 24.53
C SER A 361 -8.00 6.72 25.25
N GLY A 362 -7.60 7.83 24.63
CA GLY A 362 -7.75 9.18 25.18
C GLY A 362 -9.16 9.77 25.05
N GLY A 363 -10.13 9.01 24.50
CA GLY A 363 -11.51 9.43 24.34
C GLY A 363 -11.83 10.12 23.02
N GLU A 364 -12.96 10.85 22.96
CA GLU A 364 -13.48 11.45 21.72
C GLU A 364 -12.60 12.58 21.16
N ASN A 365 -11.88 13.27 22.02
CA ASN A 365 -10.98 14.36 21.64
C ASN A 365 -9.54 13.89 21.38
N ASP A 366 -9.25 12.61 21.57
CA ASP A 366 -7.93 12.04 21.30
C ASP A 366 -7.70 11.94 19.78
N PHE A 367 -6.46 12.16 19.37
CA PHE A 367 -6.08 11.96 17.98
C PHE A 367 -4.60 11.59 17.87
N ILE A 368 -4.26 10.93 16.77
CA ILE A 368 -2.88 10.60 16.41
C ILE A 368 -2.55 11.35 15.13
N ASN A 369 -1.48 12.14 15.17
CA ASN A 369 -1.00 12.84 13.99
C ASN A 369 -0.39 11.88 12.99
N GLY A 370 -0.64 12.12 11.71
CA GLY A 370 0.11 11.55 10.61
C GLY A 370 1.46 12.25 10.42
N SER A 371 2.05 12.09 9.24
CA SER A 371 3.34 12.70 8.92
C SER A 371 3.20 14.15 8.48
N SER A 372 4.22 14.94 8.73
CA SER A 372 4.38 16.25 8.09
C SER A 372 4.73 16.05 6.62
N PRO A 373 3.97 16.63 5.69
CA PRO A 373 4.02 16.20 4.29
C PRO A 373 5.20 16.74 3.49
N ALA A 374 5.79 17.86 3.86
CA ALA A 374 6.92 18.44 3.13
C ALA A 374 7.66 19.52 3.92
N ALA A 375 8.90 19.80 3.52
CA ALA A 375 9.62 20.97 3.96
C ALA A 375 8.83 22.24 3.57
N GLY A 376 8.50 23.08 4.53
CA GLY A 376 7.70 24.31 4.36
C GLY A 376 6.24 24.19 4.78
N MET A 377 5.69 22.99 4.93
CA MET A 377 4.41 22.79 5.63
C MET A 377 4.67 22.44 7.11
N VAL A 378 4.26 23.31 8.00
CA VAL A 378 4.58 23.20 9.43
C VAL A 378 3.79 22.12 10.14
N ASP A 379 2.68 21.66 9.55
CA ASP A 379 1.69 20.83 10.21
C ASP A 379 1.52 19.44 9.61
N TYR A 380 0.92 18.54 10.38
CA TYR A 380 0.51 17.22 9.89
C TYR A 380 -0.63 17.35 8.89
N ALA A 381 -0.58 16.58 7.81
CA ALA A 381 -1.61 16.59 6.78
C ALA A 381 -2.80 15.70 7.09
N THR A 382 -2.58 14.66 7.91
CA THR A 382 -3.59 13.64 8.21
C THR A 382 -3.69 13.41 9.70
N ILE A 383 -4.85 12.89 10.13
CA ILE A 383 -5.08 12.48 11.53
C ILE A 383 -5.83 11.15 11.60
N ILE A 384 -5.63 10.44 12.70
CA ILE A 384 -6.52 9.37 13.16
C ILE A 384 -7.34 9.94 14.32
N LYS A 385 -8.65 10.06 14.13
CA LYS A 385 -9.57 10.64 15.13
C LYS A 385 -10.85 9.82 15.21
N PRO A 386 -11.43 9.61 16.42
CA PRO A 386 -12.72 8.98 16.55
C PRO A 386 -13.81 9.69 15.71
N GLY A 387 -14.63 8.89 15.04
CA GLY A 387 -15.67 9.38 14.14
C GLY A 387 -15.26 9.49 12.67
N GLU A 388 -13.97 9.61 12.38
CA GLU A 388 -13.43 9.82 11.05
C GLU A 388 -12.81 8.56 10.45
N ALA A 389 -12.54 8.58 9.13
CA ALA A 389 -11.84 7.50 8.44
C ALA A 389 -10.32 7.60 8.66
N ILE A 390 -9.60 6.48 8.58
CA ILE A 390 -8.14 6.49 8.47
C ILE A 390 -7.74 7.19 7.18
N GLY A 391 -6.69 8.02 7.21
CA GLY A 391 -6.29 8.84 6.07
C GLY A 391 -7.17 10.08 5.89
N THR A 392 -7.79 10.55 6.97
CA THR A 392 -8.53 11.82 6.98
C THR A 392 -7.56 12.99 6.95
N PHE A 393 -7.75 13.88 6.00
CA PHE A 393 -7.00 15.14 5.90
C PHE A 393 -7.48 16.15 6.92
N TRP A 394 -6.52 16.77 7.58
CA TRP A 394 -6.72 17.74 8.66
C TRP A 394 -6.01 19.04 8.34
N GLY A 395 -6.76 20.10 8.13
CA GLY A 395 -6.20 21.37 7.71
C GLY A 395 -7.22 22.48 7.66
N TYR A 396 -6.86 23.55 6.99
CA TYR A 396 -7.65 24.78 6.91
C TYR A 396 -8.55 24.78 5.67
N GLU A 397 -9.70 25.40 5.78
CA GLU A 397 -10.55 25.70 4.65
C GLU A 397 -10.10 27.03 4.02
N TRP A 398 -9.57 26.95 2.79
CA TRP A 398 -9.17 28.13 2.04
C TRP A 398 -10.40 28.87 1.51
N THR A 399 -10.45 30.21 1.69
CA THR A 399 -11.59 31.05 1.33
C THR A 399 -11.28 31.99 0.16
N GLY A 400 -10.03 32.15 -0.23
CA GLY A 400 -9.62 33.01 -1.33
C GLY A 400 -8.34 33.78 -1.03
N LEU A 401 -8.22 34.95 -1.65
CA LEU A 401 -7.12 35.89 -1.40
C LEU A 401 -7.69 37.18 -0.81
N ASP A 402 -6.92 37.81 0.07
CA ASP A 402 -7.19 39.17 0.57
C ASP A 402 -6.87 40.27 -0.49
N GLU A 403 -7.03 41.52 -0.13
CA GLU A 403 -6.78 42.68 -0.99
C GLU A 403 -5.28 42.86 -1.33
N ASN A 404 -4.38 42.21 -0.60
CA ASN A 404 -2.92 42.20 -0.81
C ASN A 404 -2.44 40.95 -1.55
N GLY A 405 -3.33 40.02 -1.86
CA GLY A 405 -2.99 38.75 -2.53
C GLY A 405 -2.48 37.65 -1.62
N HIS A 406 -2.73 37.73 -0.30
CA HIS A 406 -2.41 36.66 0.64
C HIS A 406 -3.56 35.67 0.75
N ASP A 407 -3.21 34.40 1.01
CA ASP A 407 -4.21 33.36 1.24
C ASP A 407 -5.02 33.61 2.52
N THR A 408 -6.33 33.46 2.43
CA THR A 408 -7.27 33.58 3.55
C THR A 408 -7.94 32.25 3.86
N TYR A 409 -8.28 32.04 5.13
CA TYR A 409 -8.85 30.81 5.65
C TYR A 409 -10.06 31.09 6.52
N THR A 410 -10.93 30.10 6.71
CA THR A 410 -12.08 30.20 7.60
C THR A 410 -11.60 30.22 9.05
N ASP A 411 -12.01 31.25 9.80
CA ASP A 411 -11.94 31.32 11.26
C ASP A 411 -13.08 30.44 11.84
N VAL A 412 -12.72 29.28 12.36
CA VAL A 412 -13.70 28.25 12.82
C VAL A 412 -14.14 28.52 14.25
N ASP A 413 -13.26 29.00 15.10
CA ASP A 413 -13.55 29.26 16.52
C ASP A 413 -13.99 30.70 16.80
N GLY A 414 -13.88 31.60 15.82
CA GLY A 414 -14.35 33.00 15.91
C GLY A 414 -13.45 33.92 16.72
N ASN A 415 -12.17 33.52 16.93
CA ASN A 415 -11.21 34.30 17.71
C ASN A 415 -10.51 35.42 16.94
N GLN A 416 -10.80 35.58 15.64
CA GLN A 416 -10.24 36.54 14.71
C GLN A 416 -8.74 36.34 14.41
N MET A 417 -8.21 35.16 14.70
CA MET A 417 -6.85 34.72 14.35
C MET A 417 -6.93 33.39 13.64
N ILE A 418 -6.09 33.17 12.65
CA ILE A 418 -5.98 31.86 12.01
C ILE A 418 -4.87 31.07 12.68
N ASP A 419 -5.26 30.08 13.48
CA ASP A 419 -4.34 29.26 14.27
C ASP A 419 -4.75 27.77 14.26
N GLY A 420 -4.14 26.97 15.16
CA GLY A 420 -4.40 25.53 15.23
C GLY A 420 -5.86 25.16 15.56
N GLY A 421 -6.64 26.11 16.13
CA GLY A 421 -8.07 25.95 16.45
C GLY A 421 -8.97 25.93 15.21
N ASP A 422 -8.51 26.51 14.09
CA ASP A 422 -9.28 26.62 12.83
C ASP A 422 -9.14 25.40 11.93
N ARG A 423 -8.35 24.43 12.34
CA ARG A 423 -8.19 23.20 11.58
C ARG A 423 -9.40 22.31 11.70
N LYS A 424 -9.81 21.73 10.58
CA LYS A 424 -10.96 20.82 10.50
C LYS A 424 -10.70 19.67 9.51
N VAL A 425 -11.62 18.72 9.49
CA VAL A 425 -11.63 17.67 8.46
C VAL A 425 -11.93 18.30 7.11
N ILE A 426 -10.99 18.18 6.17
CA ILE A 426 -11.11 18.76 4.82
C ILE A 426 -11.30 17.70 3.73
N GLY A 427 -11.17 16.41 4.07
CA GLY A 427 -11.39 15.31 3.17
C GLY A 427 -10.76 14.02 3.65
N LYS A 428 -10.75 13.01 2.79
CA LYS A 428 -10.15 11.70 3.07
C LYS A 428 -9.45 11.14 1.85
N ALA A 429 -8.41 10.35 2.07
CA ALA A 429 -7.59 9.74 1.04
C ALA A 429 -8.23 8.48 0.43
N ASN A 430 -9.01 7.73 1.24
CA ASN A 430 -9.59 6.47 0.83
C ASN A 430 -10.88 6.67 0.05
N PRO A 431 -11.08 5.94 -1.07
CA PRO A 431 -12.30 6.02 -1.85
C PRO A 431 -13.49 5.40 -1.10
N ASP A 432 -14.70 5.87 -1.43
CA ASP A 432 -15.94 5.23 -1.00
C ASP A 432 -16.35 4.08 -1.91
N PHE A 433 -16.03 4.21 -3.21
CA PHE A 433 -16.43 3.25 -4.21
C PHE A 433 -15.29 2.94 -5.18
N THR A 434 -15.06 1.67 -5.45
CA THR A 434 -14.14 1.18 -6.47
C THR A 434 -14.86 0.32 -7.48
N LEU A 435 -14.41 0.35 -8.73
CA LEU A 435 -15.03 -0.31 -9.87
C LEU A 435 -13.98 -1.02 -10.71
N GLY A 436 -14.24 -2.27 -11.07
CA GLY A 436 -13.55 -3.00 -12.11
C GLY A 436 -14.54 -3.50 -13.14
N TRP A 437 -14.37 -3.16 -14.42
CA TRP A 437 -15.27 -3.56 -15.48
C TRP A 437 -14.51 -4.18 -16.64
N ASN A 438 -14.67 -5.48 -16.81
CA ASN A 438 -14.03 -6.26 -17.87
C ASN A 438 -15.04 -6.63 -18.96
N ASN A 439 -14.70 -6.40 -20.22
CA ASN A 439 -15.44 -6.80 -21.38
C ASN A 439 -14.58 -7.68 -22.29
N SER A 440 -15.02 -8.89 -22.53
CA SER A 440 -14.38 -9.85 -23.43
C SER A 440 -15.31 -10.09 -24.62
N LEU A 441 -14.84 -9.73 -25.80
CA LEU A 441 -15.56 -9.87 -27.06
C LEU A 441 -14.76 -10.77 -28.00
N SER A 442 -15.38 -11.83 -28.49
CA SER A 442 -14.77 -12.71 -29.49
C SER A 442 -15.65 -12.74 -30.75
N TYR A 443 -15.06 -12.45 -31.89
CA TYR A 443 -15.70 -12.50 -33.19
C TYR A 443 -14.86 -13.31 -34.17
N LYS A 444 -15.31 -14.54 -34.46
CA LYS A 444 -14.55 -15.49 -35.29
C LYS A 444 -13.14 -15.71 -34.71
N ASN A 445 -12.12 -15.19 -35.40
CA ASN A 445 -10.72 -15.31 -35.02
C ASN A 445 -10.19 -14.07 -34.26
N TRP A 446 -11.03 -13.08 -33.99
CA TRP A 446 -10.69 -11.87 -33.26
C TRP A 446 -11.13 -11.98 -31.81
N ASP A 447 -10.23 -11.60 -30.91
CA ASP A 447 -10.55 -11.44 -29.47
C ASP A 447 -10.18 -10.02 -29.05
N LEU A 448 -11.13 -9.31 -28.46
CA LEU A 448 -10.95 -8.00 -27.85
C LEU A 448 -11.24 -8.09 -26.35
N ASN A 449 -10.30 -7.66 -25.54
CA ASN A 449 -10.50 -7.52 -24.10
C ASN A 449 -10.30 -6.05 -23.70
N LEU A 450 -11.24 -5.52 -22.91
CA LEU A 450 -11.24 -4.16 -22.40
C LEU A 450 -11.40 -4.23 -20.89
N PHE A 451 -10.46 -3.68 -20.15
CA PHE A 451 -10.55 -3.59 -18.69
C PHE A 451 -10.50 -2.14 -18.24
N PHE A 452 -11.58 -1.74 -17.59
CA PHE A 452 -11.72 -0.44 -16.95
C PHE A 452 -11.57 -0.55 -15.44
N ASN A 453 -10.84 0.38 -14.85
CA ASN A 453 -10.68 0.56 -13.42
C ASN A 453 -11.16 1.95 -13.01
N GLY A 454 -11.91 2.05 -11.91
CA GLY A 454 -12.42 3.32 -11.39
C GLY A 454 -12.34 3.39 -9.86
N SER A 455 -12.15 4.60 -9.36
CA SER A 455 -12.11 4.92 -7.93
C SER A 455 -12.76 6.27 -7.69
N PHE A 456 -13.65 6.35 -6.70
CA PHE A 456 -14.50 7.51 -6.47
C PHE A 456 -14.61 7.83 -4.97
N GLY A 457 -14.67 9.11 -4.63
CA GLY A 457 -14.77 9.63 -3.27
C GLY A 457 -13.43 9.87 -2.58
N ALA A 458 -12.31 9.65 -3.28
CA ALA A 458 -10.97 9.92 -2.77
C ALA A 458 -10.52 11.34 -3.04
N LYS A 459 -9.72 11.90 -2.14
CA LYS A 459 -8.98 13.14 -2.38
C LYS A 459 -7.47 12.89 -2.31
N ARG A 460 -6.70 13.78 -2.95
CA ARG A 460 -5.23 13.78 -2.93
C ARG A 460 -4.71 15.16 -2.58
N LEU A 461 -3.75 15.21 -1.66
CA LEU A 461 -3.00 16.42 -1.37
C LEU A 461 -1.87 16.56 -2.39
N ASN A 462 -2.03 17.50 -3.33
CA ASN A 462 -1.12 17.69 -4.46
C ASN A 462 0.04 18.62 -4.07
N LEU A 463 1.08 18.05 -3.43
CA LEU A 463 2.26 18.80 -3.02
C LEU A 463 3.16 19.21 -4.19
N VAL A 464 3.08 18.52 -5.32
CA VAL A 464 3.77 18.95 -6.55
C VAL A 464 3.25 20.31 -6.98
N ARG A 465 1.93 20.45 -7.05
CA ARG A 465 1.29 21.72 -7.39
C ARG A 465 1.54 22.79 -6.33
N TYR A 466 1.48 22.43 -5.05
CA TYR A 466 1.85 23.30 -3.94
C TYR A 466 3.25 23.88 -4.14
N THR A 467 4.26 23.04 -4.32
CA THR A 467 5.67 23.44 -4.45
C THR A 467 5.91 24.31 -5.68
N MET A 468 5.24 24.00 -6.80
CA MET A 468 5.40 24.74 -8.06
C MET A 468 4.57 26.03 -8.15
N ALA A 469 3.57 26.18 -7.31
CA ALA A 469 2.69 27.36 -7.28
C ALA A 469 2.94 28.30 -6.09
N SER A 470 3.76 27.86 -5.12
CA SER A 470 4.09 28.66 -3.95
C SER A 470 5.08 29.77 -4.30
N ALA A 471 4.73 31.00 -3.89
CA ALA A 471 5.61 32.18 -4.03
C ALA A 471 6.79 32.15 -3.07
N GLU A 472 6.72 31.35 -2.00
CA GLU A 472 7.71 31.36 -0.93
C GLU A 472 9.03 30.74 -1.32
N GLY A 473 10.01 31.60 -1.43
CA GLY A 473 11.43 31.30 -1.18
C GLY A 473 12.06 30.18 -2.00
N ASN A 474 11.27 29.52 -2.76
CA ASN A 474 11.72 28.48 -3.65
C ASN A 474 11.93 29.03 -5.08
N SER A 475 12.74 30.09 -5.15
CA SER A 475 13.45 30.47 -6.38
C SER A 475 14.19 29.30 -7.06
N ARG A 476 14.02 28.10 -6.51
CA ARG A 476 14.67 26.86 -6.90
C ARG A 476 13.85 26.03 -7.90
N PHE A 477 12.56 26.34 -8.06
CA PHE A 477 11.66 25.55 -8.91
C PHE A 477 11.03 26.40 -10.00
N VAL A 478 10.73 25.76 -11.11
CA VAL A 478 9.97 26.34 -12.20
C VAL A 478 8.53 26.57 -11.70
N THR A 479 8.04 27.79 -11.79
CA THR A 479 6.66 28.15 -11.43
C THR A 479 5.70 27.59 -12.47
N LEU A 480 4.50 27.13 -12.03
CA LEU A 480 3.43 26.76 -12.92
C LEU A 480 3.01 27.95 -13.78
N ALA A 481 2.82 27.73 -15.08
CA ALA A 481 2.31 28.76 -15.99
C ALA A 481 0.98 29.36 -15.49
N ASP A 482 0.10 28.53 -14.95
CA ASP A 482 -1.17 28.98 -14.35
C ASP A 482 -0.95 29.89 -13.13
N ALA A 483 0.04 29.61 -12.27
CA ALA A 483 0.35 30.46 -11.12
C ALA A 483 0.85 31.84 -11.56
N TYR A 484 1.59 31.92 -12.66
CA TYR A 484 2.03 33.18 -13.24
C TYR A 484 0.88 33.92 -13.97
N LEU A 485 0.13 33.20 -14.82
CA LEU A 485 -0.89 33.82 -15.68
C LEU A 485 -2.19 34.18 -14.93
N LYS A 486 -2.52 33.42 -13.87
CA LYS A 486 -3.73 33.55 -13.04
C LYS A 486 -3.40 33.96 -11.62
N GLY A 487 -2.18 34.44 -11.37
CA GLY A 487 -1.74 34.94 -10.06
C GLY A 487 -2.27 36.37 -9.80
N PHE A 488 -2.27 36.77 -8.54
CA PHE A 488 -2.77 38.07 -8.06
C PHE A 488 -2.11 39.26 -8.79
N ASP A 489 -0.81 39.19 -9.05
CA ASP A 489 -0.06 40.24 -9.75
C ASP A 489 -0.53 40.51 -11.19
N LYS A 490 -1.33 39.60 -11.76
CA LYS A 490 -1.85 39.70 -13.13
C LYS A 490 -3.33 40.03 -13.19
N ILE A 491 -4.13 39.41 -12.35
CA ILE A 491 -5.60 39.50 -12.44
C ILE A 491 -6.28 39.98 -11.15
N GLY A 492 -5.50 40.43 -10.15
CA GLY A 492 -5.99 41.00 -8.90
C GLY A 492 -6.83 40.02 -8.07
N SER A 493 -7.87 40.52 -7.43
CA SER A 493 -8.73 39.74 -6.50
C SER A 493 -9.48 38.56 -7.14
N SER A 494 -9.47 38.44 -8.46
CA SER A 494 -10.03 37.26 -9.16
C SER A 494 -9.06 36.07 -9.23
N ALA A 495 -7.85 36.22 -8.70
CA ALA A 495 -6.80 35.20 -8.75
C ALA A 495 -7.09 34.03 -7.80
N THR A 496 -6.58 32.87 -8.19
CA THR A 496 -6.52 31.66 -7.33
C THR A 496 -5.14 31.44 -6.72
N TYR A 497 -4.12 32.10 -7.24
CA TYR A 497 -2.75 32.01 -6.75
C TYR A 497 -2.32 33.34 -6.15
N PRO A 498 -1.58 33.32 -5.05
CA PRO A 498 -1.13 34.52 -4.36
C PRO A 498 -0.18 35.36 -5.22
N SER A 499 0.13 36.55 -4.75
CA SER A 499 1.19 37.36 -5.35
C SER A 499 2.53 36.63 -5.33
N LEU A 500 3.24 36.67 -6.47
CA LEU A 500 4.59 36.14 -6.60
C LEU A 500 5.67 37.18 -6.23
N THR A 501 5.27 38.45 -6.13
CA THR A 501 6.17 39.59 -5.86
C THR A 501 6.15 40.02 -4.40
N GLU A 502 5.06 39.85 -3.72
CA GLU A 502 4.88 40.14 -2.29
C GLU A 502 5.41 38.97 -1.43
N GLY A 503 6.59 38.43 -1.77
CA GLY A 503 7.21 37.30 -1.08
C GLY A 503 7.38 37.52 0.42
N GLY A 504 6.31 37.36 1.17
CA GLY A 504 6.33 37.28 2.62
C GLY A 504 6.42 35.83 3.08
N ASN A 505 6.94 35.60 4.28
CA ASN A 505 7.01 34.32 4.98
C ASN A 505 5.67 33.62 5.19
N ASN A 506 4.87 33.46 4.15
CA ASN A 506 3.61 32.73 4.21
C ASN A 506 3.87 31.24 4.06
N LEU A 507 4.21 30.59 5.17
CA LEU A 507 4.11 29.14 5.30
C LEU A 507 2.66 28.76 4.97
N GLN A 508 2.45 28.27 3.77
CA GLN A 508 1.09 27.87 3.36
C GLN A 508 0.73 26.58 4.07
N PRO A 509 -0.32 26.58 4.89
CA PRO A 509 -0.71 25.41 5.64
C PRO A 509 -1.39 24.36 4.74
N VAL A 510 -1.50 23.15 5.27
CA VAL A 510 -2.35 22.11 4.68
C VAL A 510 -3.78 22.65 4.59
N SER A 511 -4.32 22.74 3.38
CA SER A 511 -5.62 23.36 3.15
C SER A 511 -6.38 22.79 1.96
N THR A 512 -7.65 23.15 1.85
CA THR A 512 -8.50 22.74 0.71
C THR A 512 -7.99 23.26 -0.63
N LYS A 513 -7.14 24.28 -0.65
CA LYS A 513 -6.51 24.82 -1.88
C LYS A 513 -5.71 23.77 -2.64
N TRP A 514 -5.02 22.92 -1.92
CA TRP A 514 -4.10 21.91 -2.47
C TRP A 514 -4.69 20.50 -2.45
N LEU A 515 -5.90 20.36 -1.86
CA LEU A 515 -6.60 19.09 -1.77
C LEU A 515 -7.55 18.93 -2.96
N GLU A 516 -7.21 18.03 -3.86
CA GLU A 516 -7.95 17.82 -5.12
C GLU A 516 -8.79 16.54 -5.08
N ASN A 517 -9.89 16.55 -5.83
CA ASN A 517 -10.67 15.34 -6.08
C ASN A 517 -9.87 14.38 -6.97
N ALA A 518 -9.74 13.15 -6.55
CA ALA A 518 -8.98 12.10 -7.24
C ALA A 518 -9.88 11.02 -7.85
N ASP A 519 -11.14 11.33 -8.10
CA ASP A 519 -12.03 10.41 -8.81
C ASP A 519 -11.52 10.17 -10.22
N PHE A 520 -11.56 8.91 -10.64
CA PHE A 520 -11.16 8.55 -11.99
C PHE A 520 -11.88 7.32 -12.53
N LEU A 521 -11.93 7.25 -13.86
CA LEU A 521 -12.21 6.04 -14.63
C LEU A 521 -11.11 5.88 -15.68
N ARG A 522 -10.42 4.74 -15.66
CA ARG A 522 -9.27 4.46 -16.53
C ARG A 522 -9.53 3.25 -17.42
N LEU A 523 -9.22 3.35 -18.70
CA LEU A 523 -9.03 2.16 -19.53
C LEU A 523 -7.63 1.63 -19.27
N GLU A 524 -7.55 0.69 -18.32
CA GLU A 524 -6.29 0.19 -17.79
C GLU A 524 -5.64 -0.82 -18.73
N ASN A 525 -6.45 -1.65 -19.40
CA ASN A 525 -5.94 -2.59 -20.38
C ASN A 525 -6.87 -2.69 -21.59
N ILE A 526 -6.29 -2.66 -22.77
CA ILE A 526 -6.91 -3.07 -24.02
C ILE A 526 -6.03 -4.11 -24.69
N SER A 527 -6.59 -5.23 -25.09
CA SER A 527 -5.89 -6.30 -25.80
C SER A 527 -6.72 -6.75 -26.99
N LEU A 528 -6.15 -6.65 -28.18
CA LEU A 528 -6.74 -7.13 -29.43
C LEU A 528 -5.87 -8.25 -29.99
N SER A 529 -6.47 -9.42 -30.16
CA SER A 529 -5.77 -10.59 -30.69
C SER A 529 -6.44 -11.08 -31.98
N TYR A 530 -5.66 -11.61 -32.88
CA TYR A 530 -6.12 -12.34 -34.05
C TYR A 530 -5.42 -13.70 -34.14
N THR A 531 -6.23 -14.76 -34.27
CA THR A 531 -5.71 -16.13 -34.43
C THR A 531 -5.78 -16.55 -35.89
N PHE A 532 -4.62 -16.74 -36.50
CA PHE A 532 -4.50 -17.36 -37.82
C PHE A 532 -4.59 -18.87 -37.64
N PRO A 533 -5.65 -19.53 -38.16
CA PRO A 533 -5.80 -20.97 -37.98
C PRO A 533 -4.75 -21.73 -38.79
N LYS A 534 -4.36 -22.92 -38.33
CA LYS A 534 -3.44 -23.84 -39.03
C LYS A 534 -3.77 -24.03 -40.52
N LYS A 535 -5.06 -24.01 -40.86
CA LYS A 535 -5.51 -24.09 -42.26
C LYS A 535 -4.98 -22.94 -43.11
N THR A 536 -4.75 -21.78 -42.53
CA THR A 536 -4.22 -20.59 -43.23
C THR A 536 -2.71 -20.53 -43.19
N THR A 537 -2.08 -20.91 -42.09
CA THR A 537 -0.61 -20.86 -41.89
C THR A 537 0.12 -22.08 -42.43
N GLY A 538 -0.56 -23.21 -42.59
CA GLY A 538 -0.03 -24.48 -43.07
C GLY A 538 0.64 -25.37 -42.03
N PHE A 539 1.08 -24.83 -40.87
CA PHE A 539 1.86 -25.57 -39.86
C PHE A 539 1.28 -25.55 -38.43
N ALA A 540 0.77 -24.42 -37.95
CA ALA A 540 0.24 -24.26 -36.59
C ALA A 540 -0.76 -23.13 -36.52
N ASP A 541 -1.54 -23.06 -35.44
CA ASP A 541 -2.32 -21.86 -35.12
C ASP A 541 -1.35 -20.76 -34.63
N LEU A 542 -1.39 -19.59 -35.28
CA LEU A 542 -0.57 -18.43 -34.93
C LEU A 542 -1.46 -17.35 -34.35
N ARG A 543 -1.20 -16.91 -33.12
CA ARG A 543 -1.92 -15.81 -32.49
C ARG A 543 -1.04 -14.56 -32.40
N LEU A 544 -1.49 -13.46 -32.99
CA LEU A 544 -0.93 -12.15 -32.81
C LEU A 544 -1.76 -11.37 -31.80
N THR A 545 -1.11 -10.76 -30.81
CA THR A 545 -1.76 -9.95 -29.78
C THR A 545 -1.12 -8.57 -29.75
N PHE A 546 -1.93 -7.55 -29.86
CA PHE A 546 -1.59 -6.16 -29.56
C PHE A 546 -2.21 -5.80 -28.23
N SER A 547 -1.42 -5.27 -27.29
CA SER A 547 -1.93 -4.80 -26.01
C SER A 547 -1.40 -3.41 -25.69
N CYS A 548 -2.24 -2.61 -25.03
CA CYS A 548 -1.88 -1.30 -24.53
C CYS A 548 -2.39 -1.15 -23.10
N GLN A 549 -1.56 -0.59 -22.24
CA GLN A 549 -1.91 -0.33 -20.83
C GLN A 549 -2.09 1.16 -20.61
N ASN A 550 -3.00 1.51 -19.69
CA ASN A 550 -3.28 2.90 -19.28
C ASN A 550 -3.53 3.84 -20.47
N LEU A 551 -4.36 3.40 -21.43
CA LEU A 551 -4.56 4.13 -22.69
C LEU A 551 -5.11 5.54 -22.47
N PHE A 552 -6.08 5.70 -21.55
CA PHE A 552 -6.56 7.00 -21.10
C PHE A 552 -7.17 6.92 -19.70
N THR A 553 -7.19 8.05 -19.01
CA THR A 553 -7.81 8.24 -17.69
C THR A 553 -8.74 9.47 -17.75
N ILE A 554 -9.99 9.28 -17.38
CA ILE A 554 -10.98 10.37 -17.22
C ILE A 554 -10.93 10.78 -15.76
N THR A 555 -10.48 12.00 -15.47
CA THR A 555 -10.33 12.53 -14.12
C THR A 555 -10.34 14.04 -14.10
N GLY A 556 -10.72 14.63 -12.97
CA GLY A 556 -10.56 16.05 -12.69
C GLY A 556 -9.26 16.39 -11.93
N TYR A 557 -8.47 15.38 -11.56
CA TYR A 557 -7.22 15.57 -10.85
C TYR A 557 -6.16 16.24 -11.73
N LYS A 558 -5.44 17.21 -11.17
CA LYS A 558 -4.46 18.03 -11.92
C LYS A 558 -3.03 17.53 -11.78
N GLY A 559 -2.79 16.51 -10.96
CA GLY A 559 -1.49 15.84 -10.84
C GLY A 559 -1.28 14.80 -11.94
N MET A 560 -0.17 14.07 -11.88
CA MET A 560 0.21 13.11 -12.92
C MET A 560 -0.68 11.86 -12.93
N ASP A 561 -1.02 11.32 -11.76
CA ASP A 561 -1.85 10.12 -11.64
C ASP A 561 -2.77 10.22 -10.41
N PRO A 562 -4.12 10.16 -10.59
CA PRO A 562 -5.06 10.20 -9.47
C PRO A 562 -4.98 8.97 -8.56
N ALA A 563 -4.46 7.84 -9.05
CA ALA A 563 -4.23 6.63 -8.25
C ALA A 563 -2.88 6.65 -7.52
N GLY A 564 -1.97 7.55 -7.90
CA GLY A 564 -0.62 7.64 -7.32
C GLY A 564 -0.66 8.10 -5.86
N THR A 565 0.22 7.51 -5.05
CA THR A 565 0.59 8.00 -3.72
C THR A 565 2.09 7.80 -3.57
N THR A 566 2.78 8.82 -3.07
CA THR A 566 4.24 8.76 -2.86
C THR A 566 4.61 8.57 -1.40
N PHE A 567 3.62 8.64 -0.52
CA PHE A 567 3.83 8.49 0.92
C PHE A 567 3.31 7.14 1.41
N SER A 568 4.20 6.19 1.70
CA SER A 568 3.87 4.87 2.27
C SER A 568 4.88 4.48 3.36
N ASN A 569 5.05 5.33 4.36
CA ASN A 569 6.12 5.13 5.34
C ASN A 569 5.64 4.64 6.71
N SER A 570 4.37 4.27 6.88
CA SER A 570 3.88 3.77 8.15
C SER A 570 3.23 2.39 8.03
N SER A 571 3.37 1.61 9.09
CA SER A 571 2.68 0.31 9.26
C SER A 571 1.14 0.43 9.26
N VAL A 572 0.63 1.65 9.37
CA VAL A 572 -0.77 2.04 9.14
C VAL A 572 -0.70 3.10 8.06
N ASP A 573 -1.39 2.91 6.94
CA ASP A 573 -1.36 3.79 5.75
C ASP A 573 -2.13 5.11 6.04
N VAL A 574 -1.66 5.85 7.06
CA VAL A 574 -2.26 7.11 7.54
C VAL A 574 -2.06 8.22 6.53
N ASP A 575 -0.96 8.14 5.79
CA ASP A 575 -0.52 9.16 4.84
C ASP A 575 -0.89 8.81 3.39
N ALA A 576 -1.74 7.83 3.19
CA ALA A 576 -2.30 7.52 1.88
C ALA A 576 -2.93 8.77 1.27
N GLY A 577 -2.59 9.07 0.03
CA GLY A 577 -3.14 10.22 -0.68
C GLY A 577 -2.33 11.50 -0.62
N ILE A 578 -1.16 11.50 0.01
CA ILE A 578 -0.19 12.58 -0.14
C ILE A 578 0.68 12.28 -1.37
N VAL A 579 0.69 13.20 -2.34
CA VAL A 579 1.50 13.09 -3.57
C VAL A 579 2.62 14.11 -3.49
N THR A 580 3.85 13.63 -3.28
CA THR A 580 5.07 14.44 -3.26
C THR A 580 5.78 14.39 -4.61
N TRP A 581 6.63 15.37 -4.87
CA TRP A 581 7.60 15.29 -5.94
C TRP A 581 8.71 14.29 -5.54
N GLU A 582 8.60 13.06 -6.04
CA GLU A 582 9.80 12.27 -6.26
C GLU A 582 10.27 12.51 -7.69
N PRO A 583 11.58 12.76 -7.91
CA PRO A 583 12.08 12.77 -9.27
C PRO A 583 11.71 11.41 -9.88
N ILE A 584 10.94 11.42 -10.95
CA ILE A 584 10.64 10.23 -11.73
C ILE A 584 11.97 9.80 -12.34
N LEU A 585 12.74 9.04 -11.58
CA LEU A 585 13.72 8.16 -12.18
C LEU A 585 12.88 7.08 -12.90
N PRO A 586 13.10 6.86 -14.20
CA PRO A 586 12.43 5.75 -14.86
C PRO A 586 12.73 4.51 -14.03
N GLN A 587 11.68 3.86 -13.51
CA GLN A 587 11.83 2.51 -12.99
C GLN A 587 12.39 1.71 -14.16
N GLU A 588 13.63 1.28 -14.05
CA GLU A 588 14.18 0.32 -14.96
C GLU A 588 13.24 -0.88 -14.93
N HIS A 589 12.54 -1.09 -16.02
CA HIS A 589 11.82 -2.33 -16.24
C HIS A 589 12.85 -3.44 -16.12
N SER A 590 12.84 -4.14 -15.00
CA SER A 590 13.56 -5.38 -14.85
C SER A 590 13.05 -6.33 -15.93
N HIS A 591 13.79 -6.44 -17.02
CA HIS A 591 13.58 -7.52 -17.96
C HIS A 591 13.97 -8.81 -17.23
N SER A 592 12.97 -9.49 -16.68
CA SER A 592 13.13 -10.88 -16.28
C SER A 592 13.31 -11.68 -17.55
N VAL A 593 14.55 -12.01 -17.88
CA VAL A 593 14.85 -13.07 -18.85
C VAL A 593 14.54 -14.38 -18.12
N SER A 594 13.35 -14.93 -18.37
CA SER A 594 13.05 -16.32 -18.03
C SER A 594 13.78 -17.21 -19.01
N GLY A 595 14.84 -17.84 -18.55
CA GLY A 595 15.49 -18.98 -19.22
C GLY A 595 14.75 -20.27 -18.89
#